data_0179c8a28ae7cdf6b97cffa93c5e9715
#
_entry.id   0179c8a28ae7cdf6b97cffa93c5e9715
#
_cell.length_a   1.000
_cell.length_b   1.000
_cell.length_c   1.000
_cell.angle_alpha   90.00
_cell.angle_beta   90.00
_cell.angle_gamma   90.00
#
_symmetry.space_group_name_H-M   'P 1'
#
loop_
_entity.id
_entity.type
_entity.pdbx_description
1 polymer ?
#
loop_
_entity_poly.entity_id
_entity_poly.type
_entity_poly.pdbx_seq_one_letter_code
_entity_poly.pdbx_strand_id
1 'polypeptide(L)'
;MVELIRRVIPRDLVGGHIQKLRRMDSLVHIFYEISGTAGAFCTALALIPRFGNNFSFIITPIFFAAASILWYFIQEASMPKENTSSTSESQPAYVKAVINGFYLFFESIGTGAKIIFTHRKFIWLLPGYAVALYAHRYLENAIAPAVARRYFGNSAWSQIIVGGSNFGELLGALFVFMFTNLVHTPIPWLRLDALALLIVWYLPYWNPPKDDVAQAWIVAATFLPISFGWAAGDVSLAAYIQASLARIESKTQNVSALGAVMAFLYSTYIVTYAIASVSLGTYIDRVSDRHNDQIHGAILNVGAVQFTIICVLVMTSTFVPKGAFSLNPEMLNEEDLDTDLEDEDLEYVPGVHAKGKQSYESHEMVSRANSAE
;
A
#
# COMPACT_ATOMS: atom_id res chain seq x y z
N MET A 1 -2.74 -10.23 -6.38
CA MET A 1 -2.07 -11.37 -5.74
C MET A 1 -0.59 -11.10 -5.44
N VAL A 2 0.23 -10.74 -6.42
CA VAL A 2 1.66 -10.43 -6.20
C VAL A 2 1.88 -9.38 -5.09
N GLU A 3 1.09 -8.32 -5.07
CA GLU A 3 1.18 -7.26 -4.06
C GLU A 3 0.89 -7.76 -2.64
N LEU A 4 -0.08 -8.67 -2.47
CA LEU A 4 -0.37 -9.30 -1.18
C LEU A 4 0.78 -10.19 -0.71
N ILE A 5 1.38 -10.96 -1.62
CA ILE A 5 2.53 -11.82 -1.31
C ILE A 5 3.71 -10.96 -0.87
N ARG A 6 3.99 -9.85 -1.56
CA ARG A 6 5.03 -8.89 -1.19
C ARG A 6 4.90 -8.37 0.25
N ARG A 7 3.66 -8.21 0.75
CA ARG A 7 3.38 -7.72 2.10
C ARG A 7 3.46 -8.79 3.20
N VAL A 8 3.36 -10.06 2.84
CA VAL A 8 3.40 -11.18 3.81
C VAL A 8 4.81 -11.72 4.02
N ILE A 9 5.60 -11.86 2.96
CA ILE A 9 6.96 -12.41 3.00
C ILE A 9 7.88 -11.75 4.06
N PRO A 10 7.94 -10.41 4.20
CA PRO A 10 8.82 -9.79 5.19
C PRO A 10 8.55 -10.26 6.62
N ARG A 11 7.30 -10.50 6.98
CA ARG A 11 6.93 -11.02 8.30
C ARG A 11 7.47 -12.41 8.55
N ASP A 12 7.37 -13.30 7.58
CA ASP A 12 7.84 -14.68 7.70
C ASP A 12 9.36 -14.75 7.84
N LEU A 13 10.08 -13.76 7.29
CA LEU A 13 11.54 -13.70 7.35
C LEU A 13 12.08 -13.07 8.64
N VAL A 14 11.43 -12.05 9.18
CA VAL A 14 11.98 -11.23 10.29
C VAL A 14 11.17 -11.33 11.59
N GLY A 15 10.07 -12.08 11.59
CA GLY A 15 9.15 -12.19 12.73
C GLY A 15 8.37 -10.91 13.00
N GLY A 16 7.75 -10.83 14.17
CA GLY A 16 6.82 -9.74 14.53
C GLY A 16 7.44 -8.40 14.97
N HIS A 17 8.78 -8.22 14.88
CA HIS A 17 9.42 -6.98 15.29
C HIS A 17 9.14 -5.81 14.34
N ILE A 18 8.37 -4.82 14.78
CA ILE A 18 7.90 -3.67 13.98
C ILE A 18 9.05 -2.94 13.27
N GLN A 19 10.16 -2.67 13.94
CA GLN A 19 11.28 -1.96 13.33
C GLN A 19 11.99 -2.78 12.24
N LYS A 20 12.13 -4.09 12.43
CA LYS A 20 12.71 -4.99 11.42
C LYS A 20 11.77 -5.12 10.22
N LEU A 21 10.47 -5.27 10.47
CA LEU A 21 9.44 -5.29 9.42
C LEU A 21 9.47 -4.01 8.60
N ARG A 22 9.48 -2.85 9.26
CA ARG A 22 9.53 -1.55 8.57
C ARG A 22 10.77 -1.41 7.70
N ARG A 23 11.95 -1.82 8.19
CA ARG A 23 13.17 -1.80 7.37
C ARG A 23 13.09 -2.75 6.19
N MET A 24 12.55 -3.95 6.39
CA MET A 24 12.40 -4.93 5.31
C MET A 24 11.39 -4.46 4.26
N ASP A 25 10.24 -3.97 4.68
CA ASP A 25 9.24 -3.40 3.77
C ASP A 25 9.80 -2.19 3.00
N SER A 26 10.54 -1.31 3.68
CA SER A 26 11.21 -0.17 3.04
C SER A 26 12.24 -0.64 2.00
N LEU A 27 13.05 -1.65 2.31
CA LEU A 27 14.04 -2.19 1.38
C LEU A 27 13.39 -2.75 0.13
N VAL A 28 12.33 -3.54 0.27
CA VAL A 28 11.56 -4.08 -0.85
C VAL A 28 10.96 -2.94 -1.69
N HIS A 29 10.43 -1.92 -1.03
CA HIS A 29 9.86 -0.75 -1.70
C HIS A 29 10.93 0.04 -2.46
N ILE A 30 12.12 0.24 -1.90
CA ILE A 30 13.25 0.90 -2.56
C ILE A 30 13.60 0.20 -3.88
N PHE A 31 13.75 -1.12 -3.90
CA PHE A 31 14.04 -1.85 -5.14
C PHE A 31 12.91 -1.75 -6.16
N TYR A 32 11.68 -1.77 -5.70
CA TYR A 32 10.51 -1.56 -6.56
C TYR A 32 10.53 -0.18 -7.20
N GLU A 33 10.77 0.87 -6.44
CA GLU A 33 10.75 2.25 -6.92
C GLU A 33 11.98 2.65 -7.74
N ILE A 34 13.14 2.06 -7.50
CA ILE A 34 14.28 2.19 -8.42
C ILE A 34 13.89 1.71 -9.81
N SER A 35 13.26 0.55 -9.88
CA SER A 35 12.82 -0.04 -11.16
C SER A 35 11.69 0.79 -11.79
N GLY A 36 10.73 1.27 -11.00
CA GLY A 36 9.62 2.11 -11.44
C GLY A 36 10.11 3.45 -12.00
N THR A 37 10.96 4.14 -11.26
CA THR A 37 11.56 5.42 -11.66
C THR A 37 12.40 5.28 -12.94
N ALA A 38 13.30 4.30 -12.97
CA ALA A 38 14.14 4.05 -14.14
C ALA A 38 13.28 3.67 -15.37
N GLY A 39 12.27 2.81 -15.17
CA GLY A 39 11.36 2.39 -16.22
C GLY A 39 10.53 3.55 -16.79
N ALA A 40 9.99 4.41 -15.93
CA ALA A 40 9.20 5.58 -16.36
C ALA A 40 10.03 6.56 -17.19
N PHE A 41 11.20 6.96 -16.68
CA PHE A 41 12.08 7.86 -17.45
C PHE A 41 12.64 7.22 -18.72
N CYS A 42 13.04 5.95 -18.69
CA CYS A 42 13.49 5.24 -19.87
C CYS A 42 12.37 5.19 -20.94
N THR A 43 11.14 4.92 -20.53
CA THR A 43 9.99 4.90 -21.42
C THR A 43 9.73 6.26 -22.05
N ALA A 44 9.69 7.34 -21.25
CA ALA A 44 9.43 8.69 -21.72
C ALA A 44 10.54 9.25 -22.63
N LEU A 45 11.80 9.06 -22.23
CA LEU A 45 12.94 9.77 -22.84
C LEU A 45 13.65 8.95 -23.93
N ALA A 46 13.53 7.61 -23.90
CA ALA A 46 14.25 6.75 -24.84
C ALA A 46 13.31 5.88 -25.71
N LEU A 47 12.36 5.16 -25.09
CA LEU A 47 11.58 4.17 -25.82
C LEU A 47 10.50 4.79 -26.70
N ILE A 48 9.67 5.67 -26.15
CA ILE A 48 8.57 6.29 -26.90
C ILE A 48 9.11 7.16 -28.05
N PRO A 49 10.14 8.03 -27.87
CA PRO A 49 10.70 8.80 -28.96
C PRO A 49 11.30 7.95 -30.10
N ARG A 50 11.82 6.75 -29.77
CA ARG A 50 12.48 5.88 -30.76
C ARG A 50 11.54 4.91 -31.45
N PHE A 51 10.59 4.32 -30.69
CA PHE A 51 9.75 3.22 -31.14
C PHE A 51 8.27 3.58 -31.27
N GLY A 52 7.89 4.78 -30.81
CA GLY A 52 6.49 5.20 -30.70
C GLY A 52 5.76 4.52 -29.54
N ASN A 53 4.54 4.98 -29.27
CA ASN A 53 3.74 4.52 -28.12
C ASN A 53 3.47 3.01 -28.17
N ASN A 54 3.08 2.47 -29.34
CA ASN A 54 2.64 1.08 -29.46
C ASN A 54 3.78 0.08 -29.24
N PHE A 55 4.95 0.32 -29.87
CA PHE A 55 6.07 -0.62 -29.77
C PHE A 55 6.83 -0.50 -28.45
N SER A 56 6.72 0.62 -27.74
CA SER A 56 7.33 0.77 -26.41
C SER A 56 6.76 -0.21 -25.38
N PHE A 57 5.53 -0.70 -25.57
CA PHE A 57 4.93 -1.70 -24.69
C PHE A 57 5.58 -3.09 -24.79
N ILE A 58 6.37 -3.38 -25.83
CA ILE A 58 7.04 -4.69 -25.99
C ILE A 58 8.03 -4.97 -24.84
N ILE A 59 8.51 -3.93 -24.16
CA ILE A 59 9.40 -4.07 -23.00
C ILE A 59 8.71 -4.84 -21.86
N THR A 60 7.41 -4.66 -21.67
CA THR A 60 6.65 -5.31 -20.60
C THR A 60 6.65 -6.84 -20.73
N PRO A 61 6.24 -7.45 -21.84
CA PRO A 61 6.33 -8.92 -21.99
C PRO A 61 7.76 -9.45 -21.92
N ILE A 62 8.77 -8.68 -22.36
CA ILE A 62 10.17 -9.09 -22.24
C ILE A 62 10.57 -9.20 -20.75
N PHE A 63 10.25 -8.20 -19.93
CA PHE A 63 10.55 -8.25 -18.49
C PHE A 63 9.73 -9.32 -17.76
N PHE A 64 8.47 -9.56 -18.15
CA PHE A 64 7.69 -10.66 -17.58
C PHE A 64 8.28 -12.03 -17.93
N ALA A 65 8.75 -12.22 -19.16
CA ALA A 65 9.43 -13.45 -19.55
C ALA A 65 10.74 -13.64 -18.76
N ALA A 66 11.55 -12.59 -18.63
CA ALA A 66 12.76 -12.62 -17.82
C ALA A 66 12.47 -12.94 -16.36
N ALA A 67 11.45 -12.27 -15.76
CA ALA A 67 11.02 -12.55 -14.40
C ALA A 67 10.54 -14.00 -14.20
N SER A 68 9.81 -14.55 -15.16
CA SER A 68 9.35 -15.95 -15.13
C SER A 68 10.52 -16.93 -15.18
N ILE A 69 11.55 -16.64 -15.99
CA ILE A 69 12.77 -17.44 -16.06
C ILE A 69 13.53 -17.38 -14.71
N LEU A 70 13.71 -16.18 -14.16
CA LEU A 70 14.36 -16.01 -12.86
C LEU A 70 13.59 -16.74 -11.75
N TRP A 71 12.27 -16.63 -11.75
CA TRP A 71 11.42 -17.33 -10.79
C TRP A 71 11.58 -18.85 -10.85
N TYR A 72 11.75 -19.41 -12.04
CA TYR A 72 12.00 -20.85 -12.22
C TYR A 72 13.28 -21.32 -11.53
N PHE A 73 14.30 -20.46 -11.43
CA PHE A 73 15.57 -20.78 -10.77
C PHE A 73 15.58 -20.52 -9.27
N ILE A 74 14.56 -19.84 -8.73
CA ILE A 74 14.42 -19.68 -7.27
C ILE A 74 13.96 -21.03 -6.71
N GLN A 75 14.90 -21.77 -6.08
CA GLN A 75 14.53 -22.93 -5.28
C GLN A 75 13.70 -22.43 -4.10
N GLU A 76 12.53 -22.99 -3.92
CA GLU A 76 11.79 -22.83 -2.69
C GLU A 76 12.71 -23.23 -1.55
N ALA A 77 13.03 -22.28 -0.67
CA ALA A 77 13.70 -22.60 0.58
C ALA A 77 12.82 -23.65 1.24
N SER A 78 13.34 -24.86 1.35
CA SER A 78 12.60 -25.98 1.94
C SER A 78 12.21 -25.55 3.34
N MET A 79 10.99 -25.11 3.52
CA MET A 79 10.42 -25.00 4.86
C MET A 79 10.61 -26.35 5.53
N PRO A 80 11.06 -26.43 6.79
CA PRO A 80 11.10 -27.69 7.51
C PRO A 80 9.70 -28.28 7.33
N LYS A 81 9.61 -29.42 6.64
CA LYS A 81 8.35 -30.15 6.55
C LYS A 81 7.94 -30.43 7.99
N GLU A 82 7.05 -29.59 8.50
CA GLU A 82 6.26 -29.97 9.64
C GLU A 82 5.67 -31.32 9.25
N ASN A 83 5.95 -32.35 10.03
CA ASN A 83 5.48 -33.72 9.80
C ASN A 83 3.97 -33.76 9.88
N THR A 84 3.31 -33.14 8.90
CA THR A 84 1.92 -33.40 8.61
C THR A 84 1.88 -34.82 8.07
N SER A 85 1.53 -35.76 8.96
CA SER A 85 1.19 -37.13 8.61
C SER A 85 0.36 -37.09 7.34
N SER A 86 0.96 -37.59 6.26
CA SER A 86 0.38 -37.66 4.94
C SER A 86 -0.82 -38.62 4.97
N THR A 87 -1.98 -38.11 5.38
CA THR A 87 -3.22 -38.61 4.81
C THR A 87 -3.19 -38.17 3.35
N SER A 88 -3.08 -39.15 2.46
CA SER A 88 -3.15 -38.96 1.02
C SER A 88 -4.57 -38.49 0.65
N GLU A 89 -4.85 -37.21 0.91
CA GLU A 89 -6.04 -36.57 0.33
C GLU A 89 -5.78 -36.44 -1.17
N SER A 90 -6.59 -37.13 -1.96
CA SER A 90 -6.60 -36.99 -3.42
C SER A 90 -6.68 -35.51 -3.77
N GLN A 91 -5.71 -34.98 -4.54
CA GLN A 91 -5.73 -33.59 -4.96
C GLN A 91 -7.10 -33.26 -5.56
N PRO A 92 -7.79 -32.22 -5.08
CA PRO A 92 -9.10 -31.86 -5.62
C PRO A 92 -8.98 -31.55 -7.11
N ALA A 93 -9.97 -31.96 -7.91
CA ALA A 93 -10.00 -31.66 -9.33
C ALA A 93 -9.76 -30.14 -9.51
N TYR A 94 -8.93 -29.76 -10.48
CA TYR A 94 -8.49 -28.38 -10.73
C TYR A 94 -9.64 -27.36 -10.66
N VAL A 95 -10.79 -27.67 -11.26
CA VAL A 95 -11.99 -26.80 -11.22
C VAL A 95 -12.50 -26.59 -9.80
N LYS A 96 -12.52 -27.65 -8.98
CA LYS A 96 -12.94 -27.56 -7.57
C LYS A 96 -11.96 -26.73 -6.74
N ALA A 97 -10.67 -26.84 -7.01
CA ALA A 97 -9.63 -26.02 -6.37
C ALA A 97 -9.79 -24.52 -6.72
N VAL A 98 -10.07 -24.20 -7.98
CA VAL A 98 -10.33 -22.81 -8.43
C VAL A 98 -11.59 -22.25 -7.75
N ILE A 99 -12.70 -22.99 -7.75
CA ILE A 99 -13.95 -22.55 -7.10
C ILE A 99 -13.73 -22.33 -5.59
N ASN A 100 -13.03 -23.26 -4.93
CA ASN A 100 -12.70 -23.12 -3.52
C ASN A 100 -11.80 -21.89 -3.26
N GLY A 101 -10.85 -21.61 -4.14
CA GLY A 101 -10.01 -20.40 -4.08
C GLY A 101 -10.84 -19.12 -4.15
N PHE A 102 -11.85 -19.05 -5.03
CA PHE A 102 -12.77 -17.91 -5.06
C PHE A 102 -13.59 -17.79 -3.77
N TYR A 103 -14.11 -18.90 -3.26
CA TYR A 103 -14.84 -18.90 -2.00
C TYR A 103 -13.97 -18.37 -0.85
N LEU A 104 -12.76 -18.89 -0.68
CA LEU A 104 -11.81 -18.46 0.33
C LEU A 104 -11.43 -16.97 0.18
N PHE A 105 -11.35 -16.47 -1.04
CA PHE A 105 -11.10 -15.05 -1.28
C PHE A 105 -12.23 -14.16 -0.76
N PHE A 106 -13.49 -14.48 -1.05
CA PHE A 106 -14.64 -13.73 -0.54
C PHE A 106 -14.79 -13.89 0.98
N GLU A 107 -14.53 -15.08 1.52
CA GLU A 107 -14.47 -15.31 2.96
C GLU A 107 -13.40 -14.45 3.63
N SER A 108 -12.22 -14.32 3.02
CA SER A 108 -11.15 -13.43 3.48
C SER A 108 -11.59 -11.99 3.53
N ILE A 109 -12.25 -11.48 2.47
CA ILE A 109 -12.78 -10.10 2.44
C ILE A 109 -13.78 -9.88 3.56
N GLY A 110 -14.73 -10.80 3.75
CA GLY A 110 -15.76 -10.72 4.80
C GLY A 110 -15.15 -10.74 6.21
N THR A 111 -14.16 -11.61 6.43
CA THR A 111 -13.42 -11.70 7.70
C THR A 111 -12.62 -10.44 7.96
N GLY A 112 -11.93 -9.91 6.95
CA GLY A 112 -11.19 -8.65 7.05
C GLY A 112 -12.08 -7.46 7.36
N ALA A 113 -13.23 -7.35 6.68
CA ALA A 113 -14.25 -6.34 6.99
C ALA A 113 -14.70 -6.43 8.45
N LYS A 114 -15.01 -7.64 8.92
CA LYS A 114 -15.42 -7.87 10.31
C LYS A 114 -14.34 -7.40 11.29
N ILE A 115 -13.08 -7.76 11.09
CA ILE A 115 -11.97 -7.33 11.96
C ILE A 115 -11.88 -5.81 11.98
N ILE A 116 -11.90 -5.14 10.82
CA ILE A 116 -11.76 -3.69 10.73
C ILE A 116 -12.90 -2.94 11.41
N PHE A 117 -14.15 -3.37 11.19
CA PHE A 117 -15.31 -2.66 11.74
C PHE A 117 -15.64 -3.03 13.20
N THR A 118 -15.16 -4.17 13.68
CA THR A 118 -15.40 -4.59 15.08
C THR A 118 -14.42 -3.94 16.04
N HIS A 119 -13.18 -3.64 15.60
CA HIS A 119 -12.13 -3.13 16.47
C HIS A 119 -11.82 -1.66 16.16
N ARG A 120 -12.04 -0.77 17.13
CA ARG A 120 -11.68 0.66 17.02
C ARG A 120 -10.23 0.89 16.59
N LYS A 121 -9.34 0.01 16.98
CA LYS A 121 -7.92 -0.02 16.66
C LYS A 121 -7.64 -0.10 15.15
N PHE A 122 -8.55 -0.68 14.35
CA PHE A 122 -8.35 -0.92 12.93
C PHE A 122 -9.28 -0.12 12.01
N ILE A 123 -10.38 0.46 12.51
CA ILE A 123 -11.36 1.16 11.67
C ILE A 123 -10.75 2.33 10.88
N TRP A 124 -9.75 2.99 11.42
CA TRP A 124 -9.04 4.08 10.79
C TRP A 124 -8.16 3.65 9.61
N LEU A 125 -7.84 2.34 9.50
CA LEU A 125 -7.09 1.80 8.37
C LEU A 125 -7.87 1.92 7.06
N LEU A 126 -9.19 1.93 7.09
CA LEU A 126 -9.99 2.05 5.88
C LEU A 126 -9.71 3.38 5.15
N PRO A 127 -9.92 4.56 5.76
CA PRO A 127 -9.51 5.81 5.12
C PRO A 127 -7.99 5.98 5.05
N GLY A 128 -7.24 5.62 6.09
CA GLY A 128 -5.80 5.81 6.16
C GLY A 128 -4.99 4.96 5.19
N TYR A 129 -5.53 3.84 4.71
CA TYR A 129 -4.88 2.98 3.72
C TYR A 129 -5.64 2.93 2.40
N ALA A 130 -6.87 2.42 2.38
CA ALA A 130 -7.58 2.16 1.12
C ALA A 130 -7.94 3.45 0.37
N VAL A 131 -8.39 4.50 1.08
CA VAL A 131 -8.75 5.79 0.45
C VAL A 131 -7.48 6.57 0.08
N ALA A 132 -6.44 6.55 0.92
CA ALA A 132 -5.16 7.17 0.59
C ALA A 132 -4.51 6.51 -0.64
N LEU A 133 -4.45 5.18 -0.70
CA LEU A 133 -3.97 4.44 -1.85
C LEU A 133 -4.77 4.76 -3.12
N TYR A 134 -6.10 4.87 -3.00
CA TYR A 134 -6.93 5.31 -4.11
C TYR A 134 -6.50 6.71 -4.62
N ALA A 135 -6.25 7.67 -3.74
CA ALA A 135 -5.85 9.02 -4.13
C ALA A 135 -4.53 9.01 -4.93
N HIS A 136 -3.52 8.28 -4.46
CA HIS A 136 -2.24 8.18 -5.15
C HIS A 136 -2.36 7.50 -6.51
N ARG A 137 -3.07 6.38 -6.59
CA ARG A 137 -3.29 5.70 -7.88
C ARG A 137 -4.14 6.52 -8.84
N TYR A 138 -5.07 7.34 -8.34
CA TYR A 138 -5.84 8.26 -9.17
C TYR A 138 -4.98 9.44 -9.66
N LEU A 139 -4.10 9.96 -8.80
CA LEU A 139 -3.14 11.00 -9.17
C LEU A 139 -2.23 10.55 -10.33
N GLU A 140 -1.65 9.36 -10.22
CA GLU A 140 -0.70 8.82 -11.19
C GLU A 140 -1.36 8.36 -12.49
N ASN A 141 -2.49 7.67 -12.41
CA ASN A 141 -3.08 6.98 -13.55
C ASN A 141 -4.26 7.70 -14.20
N ALA A 142 -4.76 8.78 -13.58
CA ALA A 142 -5.84 9.59 -14.13
C ALA A 142 -5.42 11.05 -14.31
N ILE A 143 -4.96 11.72 -13.25
CA ILE A 143 -4.61 13.15 -13.30
C ILE A 143 -3.34 13.37 -14.15
N ALA A 144 -2.26 12.63 -13.92
CA ALA A 144 -1.02 12.80 -14.67
C ALA A 144 -1.20 12.61 -16.19
N PRO A 145 -1.88 11.56 -16.69
CA PRO A 145 -2.18 11.43 -18.12
C PRO A 145 -3.10 12.53 -18.67
N ALA A 146 -4.10 12.97 -17.89
CA ALA A 146 -5.01 14.03 -18.31
C ALA A 146 -4.26 15.36 -18.49
N VAL A 147 -3.40 15.72 -17.52
CA VAL A 147 -2.53 16.90 -17.58
C VAL A 147 -1.56 16.81 -18.76
N ALA A 148 -0.86 15.70 -18.91
CA ALA A 148 0.10 15.51 -20.00
C ALA A 148 -0.57 15.64 -21.39
N ARG A 149 -1.73 15.01 -21.55
CA ARG A 149 -2.44 15.03 -22.85
C ARG A 149 -3.07 16.38 -23.14
N ARG A 150 -3.74 17.01 -22.16
CA ARG A 150 -4.59 18.18 -22.39
C ARG A 150 -3.87 19.51 -22.14
N TYR A 151 -2.96 19.58 -21.16
CA TYR A 151 -2.20 20.81 -20.90
C TYR A 151 -0.98 20.92 -21.81
N PHE A 152 -0.23 19.81 -21.97
CA PHE A 152 1.01 19.84 -22.75
C PHE A 152 0.87 19.41 -24.21
N GLY A 153 -0.25 18.76 -24.57
CA GLY A 153 -0.44 18.23 -25.92
C GLY A 153 0.28 16.90 -26.20
N ASN A 154 1.01 16.35 -25.22
CA ASN A 154 1.81 15.13 -25.38
C ASN A 154 1.58 14.11 -24.26
N SER A 155 0.84 13.05 -24.57
CA SER A 155 0.52 12.00 -23.59
C SER A 155 1.73 11.22 -23.08
N ALA A 156 2.83 11.13 -23.85
CA ALA A 156 4.05 10.43 -23.45
C ALA A 156 4.70 11.09 -22.21
N TRP A 157 4.51 12.38 -22.02
CA TRP A 157 5.09 13.11 -20.89
C TRP A 157 4.42 12.79 -19.54
N SER A 158 3.29 12.06 -19.55
CA SER A 158 2.74 11.49 -18.33
C SER A 158 3.75 10.58 -17.63
N GLN A 159 4.62 9.91 -18.37
CA GLN A 159 5.66 9.05 -17.78
C GLN A 159 6.76 9.85 -17.07
N ILE A 160 7.02 11.10 -17.48
CA ILE A 160 7.92 12.00 -16.74
C ILE A 160 7.28 12.35 -15.39
N ILE A 161 5.99 12.67 -15.38
CA ILE A 161 5.25 13.00 -14.16
C ILE A 161 5.23 11.80 -13.21
N VAL A 162 4.88 10.61 -13.72
CA VAL A 162 4.88 9.36 -12.94
C VAL A 162 6.29 9.00 -12.47
N GLY A 163 7.32 9.25 -13.29
CA GLY A 163 8.72 9.07 -12.87
C GLY A 163 9.10 9.95 -11.69
N GLY A 164 8.59 11.19 -11.63
CA GLY A 164 8.74 12.07 -10.47
C GLY A 164 8.00 11.57 -9.23
N SER A 165 6.80 11.01 -9.41
CA SER A 165 6.04 10.34 -8.35
C SER A 165 6.83 9.15 -7.78
N ASN A 166 7.26 8.21 -8.63
CA ASN A 166 8.05 7.04 -8.21
C ASN A 166 9.37 7.45 -7.54
N PHE A 167 10.02 8.52 -8.02
CA PHE A 167 11.21 9.05 -7.37
C PHE A 167 10.91 9.62 -5.98
N GLY A 168 9.76 10.25 -5.79
CA GLY A 168 9.25 10.66 -4.48
C GLY A 168 9.03 9.48 -3.56
N GLU A 169 8.39 8.40 -4.05
CA GLU A 169 8.20 7.16 -3.31
C GLU A 169 9.54 6.51 -2.91
N LEU A 170 10.50 6.48 -3.82
CA LEU A 170 11.86 6.00 -3.55
C LEU A 170 12.51 6.77 -2.40
N LEU A 171 12.44 8.11 -2.42
CA LEU A 171 13.02 8.95 -1.37
C LEU A 171 12.30 8.75 -0.03
N GLY A 172 10.97 8.60 -0.02
CA GLY A 172 10.18 8.32 1.17
C GLY A 172 10.55 6.98 1.81
N ALA A 173 10.62 5.92 1.02
CA ALA A 173 11.04 4.60 1.49
C ALA A 173 12.49 4.60 2.00
N LEU A 174 13.41 5.28 1.29
CA LEU A 174 14.80 5.42 1.70
C LEU A 174 14.91 6.19 3.03
N PHE A 175 14.12 7.25 3.20
CA PHE A 175 14.10 8.00 4.45
C PHE A 175 13.65 7.12 5.63
N VAL A 176 12.57 6.37 5.48
CA VAL A 176 12.11 5.44 6.52
C VAL A 176 13.13 4.35 6.80
N PHE A 177 13.79 3.81 5.77
CA PHE A 177 14.85 2.81 5.93
C PHE A 177 16.01 3.33 6.78
N MET A 178 16.48 4.55 6.51
CA MET A 178 17.61 5.16 7.21
C MET A 178 17.24 5.66 8.61
N PHE A 179 16.05 6.23 8.78
CA PHE A 179 15.62 6.92 9.99
C PHE A 179 14.43 6.23 10.68
N THR A 180 14.40 4.89 10.66
CA THR A 180 13.29 4.07 11.22
C THR A 180 12.94 4.45 12.66
N ASN A 181 13.91 4.88 13.46
CA ASN A 181 13.72 5.19 14.88
C ASN A 181 13.27 6.63 15.16
N LEU A 182 13.24 7.50 14.13
CA LEU A 182 12.85 8.91 14.31
C LEU A 182 11.34 9.06 14.42
N VAL A 183 10.59 8.28 13.66
CA VAL A 183 9.13 8.31 13.62
C VAL A 183 8.61 6.94 14.04
N HIS A 184 7.96 6.87 15.20
CA HIS A 184 7.58 5.59 15.83
C HIS A 184 6.35 4.94 15.19
N THR A 185 5.42 5.76 14.67
CA THR A 185 4.13 5.29 14.15
C THR A 185 3.91 5.74 12.71
N PRO A 186 2.97 5.14 11.95
CA PRO A 186 2.62 5.61 10.61
C PRO A 186 1.88 6.96 10.59
N ILE A 187 1.31 7.40 11.71
CA ILE A 187 0.41 8.56 11.78
C ILE A 187 1.04 9.87 11.29
N PRO A 188 2.28 10.26 11.69
CA PRO A 188 2.89 11.49 11.17
C PRO A 188 3.02 11.50 9.66
N TRP A 189 3.34 10.35 9.07
CA TRP A 189 3.48 10.21 7.62
C TRP A 189 2.15 10.34 6.89
N LEU A 190 1.08 9.72 7.42
CA LEU A 190 -0.27 9.83 6.84
C LEU A 190 -0.80 11.27 6.92
N ARG A 191 -0.48 12.00 7.98
CA ARG A 191 -0.82 13.43 8.10
C ARG A 191 -0.04 14.28 7.10
N LEU A 192 1.26 14.02 6.94
CA LEU A 192 2.09 14.69 5.94
C LEU A 192 1.57 14.41 4.53
N ASP A 193 1.28 13.16 4.21
CA ASP A 193 0.71 12.73 2.94
C ASP A 193 -0.62 13.41 2.64
N ALA A 194 -1.55 13.36 3.59
CA ALA A 194 -2.86 14.00 3.44
C ALA A 194 -2.75 15.50 3.15
N LEU A 195 -1.84 16.21 3.82
CA LEU A 195 -1.59 17.62 3.56
C LEU A 195 -0.89 17.86 2.22
N ALA A 196 0.04 16.97 1.84
CA ALA A 196 0.76 17.09 0.57
C ALA A 196 -0.17 16.92 -0.65
N LEU A 197 -1.25 16.14 -0.53
CA LEU A 197 -2.28 16.03 -1.58
C LEU A 197 -2.88 17.40 -1.97
N LEU A 198 -2.90 18.37 -1.06
CA LEU A 198 -3.40 19.73 -1.35
C LEU A 198 -2.50 20.51 -2.33
N ILE A 199 -1.27 20.07 -2.59
CA ILE A 199 -0.39 20.68 -3.60
C ILE A 199 -1.07 20.67 -4.97
N VAL A 200 -1.91 19.69 -5.26
CA VAL A 200 -2.65 19.57 -6.53
C VAL A 200 -3.53 20.80 -6.85
N TRP A 201 -3.85 21.64 -5.86
CA TRP A 201 -4.69 22.82 -6.03
C TRP A 201 -4.16 23.82 -7.07
N TYR A 202 -2.87 23.83 -7.41
CA TYR A 202 -2.34 24.74 -8.43
C TYR A 202 -2.78 24.32 -9.86
N LEU A 203 -2.99 23.04 -10.12
CA LEU A 203 -3.30 22.51 -11.47
C LEU A 203 -4.52 23.16 -12.13
N PRO A 204 -5.67 23.37 -11.44
CA PRO A 204 -6.82 24.03 -12.04
C PRO A 204 -6.59 25.46 -12.51
N TYR A 205 -5.59 26.14 -11.95
CA TYR A 205 -5.31 27.55 -12.23
C TYR A 205 -4.05 27.77 -13.09
N TRP A 206 -3.36 26.68 -13.39
CA TRP A 206 -2.11 26.72 -14.12
C TRP A 206 -2.33 26.58 -15.63
N ASN A 207 -1.74 27.51 -16.40
CA ASN A 207 -1.84 27.55 -17.85
C ASN A 207 -0.44 27.45 -18.47
N PRO A 208 0.14 26.25 -18.56
CA PRO A 208 1.46 26.05 -19.12
C PRO A 208 1.47 26.24 -20.65
N PRO A 209 2.60 26.64 -21.24
CA PRO A 209 2.78 26.58 -22.70
C PRO A 209 2.66 25.11 -23.18
N LYS A 210 2.03 24.92 -24.34
CA LYS A 210 1.95 23.61 -24.99
C LYS A 210 3.31 23.26 -25.61
N ASP A 211 3.55 21.95 -25.77
CA ASP A 211 4.74 21.38 -26.41
C ASP A 211 6.07 21.75 -25.73
N ASP A 212 6.05 22.13 -24.46
CA ASP A 212 7.24 22.38 -23.63
C ASP A 212 7.43 21.27 -22.59
N VAL A 213 8.43 20.42 -22.78
CA VAL A 213 8.76 19.31 -21.89
C VAL A 213 9.16 19.77 -20.49
N ALA A 214 9.65 21.01 -20.32
CA ALA A 214 10.02 21.56 -19.03
C ALA A 214 8.80 21.60 -18.07
N GLN A 215 7.60 21.79 -18.61
CA GLN A 215 6.38 21.81 -17.83
C GLN A 215 6.05 20.44 -17.21
N ALA A 216 6.37 19.34 -17.88
CA ALA A 216 6.21 17.99 -17.33
C ALA A 216 7.15 17.76 -16.13
N TRP A 217 8.37 18.29 -16.17
CA TRP A 217 9.30 18.23 -15.05
C TRP A 217 8.85 19.09 -13.85
N ILE A 218 8.21 20.24 -14.10
CA ILE A 218 7.61 21.04 -13.03
C ILE A 218 6.53 20.24 -12.30
N VAL A 219 5.61 19.59 -13.04
CA VAL A 219 4.58 18.74 -12.41
C VAL A 219 5.22 17.55 -11.70
N ALA A 220 6.21 16.90 -12.29
CA ALA A 220 6.94 15.81 -11.65
C ALA A 220 7.55 16.24 -10.31
N ALA A 221 8.14 17.44 -10.26
CA ALA A 221 8.70 18.01 -9.03
C ALA A 221 7.62 18.30 -7.97
N THR A 222 6.40 18.67 -8.35
CA THR A 222 5.29 18.88 -7.40
C THR A 222 4.67 17.55 -6.90
N PHE A 223 4.75 16.48 -7.69
CA PHE A 223 4.28 15.15 -7.26
C PHE A 223 5.25 14.46 -6.30
N LEU A 224 6.54 14.81 -6.37
CA LEU A 224 7.58 14.24 -5.51
C LEU A 224 7.25 14.34 -4.01
N PRO A 225 6.92 15.51 -3.40
CA PRO A 225 6.60 15.58 -1.98
C PRO A 225 5.31 14.84 -1.61
N ILE A 226 4.34 14.74 -2.53
CA ILE A 226 3.11 13.97 -2.32
C ILE A 226 3.46 12.49 -2.18
N SER A 227 4.18 11.96 -3.14
CA SER A 227 4.55 10.55 -3.16
C SER A 227 5.59 10.17 -2.11
N PHE A 228 6.45 11.11 -1.69
CA PHE A 228 7.33 10.94 -0.54
C PHE A 228 6.54 10.64 0.75
N GLY A 229 5.54 11.47 1.05
CA GLY A 229 4.67 11.29 2.22
C GLY A 229 3.94 9.95 2.18
N TRP A 230 3.40 9.61 1.02
CA TRP A 230 2.71 8.34 0.77
C TRP A 230 3.61 7.14 1.05
N ALA A 231 4.77 7.04 0.41
CA ALA A 231 5.65 5.87 0.56
C ALA A 231 6.17 5.69 1.98
N ALA A 232 6.52 6.80 2.66
CA ALA A 232 6.90 6.76 4.07
C ALA A 232 5.74 6.28 4.96
N GLY A 233 4.51 6.70 4.65
CA GLY A 233 3.28 6.25 5.29
C GLY A 233 2.99 4.77 5.01
N ASP A 234 3.04 4.35 3.74
CA ASP A 234 2.71 3.00 3.29
C ASP A 234 3.61 1.94 3.95
N VAL A 235 4.93 2.09 3.89
CA VAL A 235 5.85 1.12 4.51
C VAL A 235 5.74 1.09 6.03
N SER A 236 5.46 2.24 6.67
CA SER A 236 5.25 2.30 8.12
C SER A 236 3.92 1.67 8.52
N LEU A 237 2.87 1.88 7.73
CA LEU A 237 1.53 1.34 7.95
C LEU A 237 1.48 -0.15 7.69
N ALA A 238 2.16 -0.63 6.64
CA ALA A 238 2.28 -2.06 6.37
C ALA A 238 2.93 -2.80 7.55
N ALA A 239 4.02 -2.27 8.09
CA ALA A 239 4.68 -2.84 9.27
C ALA A 239 3.76 -2.84 10.51
N TYR A 240 3.00 -1.75 10.72
CA TYR A 240 2.00 -1.68 11.79
C TYR A 240 0.92 -2.74 11.65
N ILE A 241 0.33 -2.87 10.47
CA ILE A 241 -0.72 -3.87 10.20
C ILE A 241 -0.18 -5.28 10.43
N GLN A 242 1.01 -5.59 9.92
CA GLN A 242 1.65 -6.89 10.08
C GLN A 242 1.89 -7.22 11.56
N ALA A 243 2.43 -6.30 12.34
CA ALA A 243 2.72 -6.51 13.75
C ALA A 243 1.45 -6.62 14.59
N SER A 244 0.47 -5.75 14.36
CA SER A 244 -0.78 -5.73 15.12
C SER A 244 -1.66 -6.96 14.89
N LEU A 245 -1.68 -7.48 13.65
CA LEU A 245 -2.49 -8.64 13.29
C LEU A 245 -1.76 -9.98 13.50
N ALA A 246 -0.44 -9.95 13.72
CA ALA A 246 0.30 -11.15 14.06
C ALA A 246 -0.20 -11.83 15.34
N ARG A 247 -0.76 -11.05 16.25
CA ARG A 247 -1.23 -11.50 17.56
C ARG A 247 -2.72 -11.86 17.58
N ILE A 248 -3.46 -11.52 16.51
CA ILE A 248 -4.87 -11.85 16.39
C ILE A 248 -5.00 -13.13 15.59
N GLU A 249 -5.32 -14.24 16.27
CA GLU A 249 -5.69 -15.47 15.58
C GLU A 249 -7.06 -15.30 14.92
N SER A 250 -7.13 -15.59 13.62
CA SER A 250 -8.40 -15.67 12.93
C SER A 250 -9.22 -16.83 13.52
N LYS A 251 -10.47 -16.58 13.89
CA LYS A 251 -11.41 -17.63 14.31
C LYS A 251 -11.71 -18.65 13.21
N THR A 252 -11.38 -18.30 11.98
CA THR A 252 -11.52 -19.14 10.81
C THR A 252 -10.21 -19.89 10.58
N GLN A 253 -10.19 -21.19 10.72
CA GLN A 253 -9.00 -22.04 10.58
C GLN A 253 -8.30 -21.93 9.22
N ASN A 254 -8.98 -21.40 8.21
CA ASN A 254 -8.52 -21.36 6.81
C ASN A 254 -7.96 -20.01 6.36
N VAL A 255 -8.10 -18.93 7.14
CA VAL A 255 -7.74 -17.57 6.71
C VAL A 255 -6.97 -16.85 7.81
N SER A 256 -5.77 -16.36 7.50
CA SER A 256 -4.99 -15.55 8.43
C SER A 256 -5.62 -14.14 8.58
N ALA A 257 -5.60 -13.58 9.79
CA ALA A 257 -6.12 -12.24 10.07
C ALA A 257 -5.43 -11.17 9.19
N LEU A 258 -4.11 -11.27 9.02
CA LEU A 258 -3.35 -10.38 8.15
C LEU A 258 -3.82 -10.46 6.69
N GLY A 259 -3.91 -11.68 6.15
CA GLY A 259 -4.38 -11.90 4.77
C GLY A 259 -5.79 -11.37 4.56
N ALA A 260 -6.69 -11.57 5.53
CA ALA A 260 -8.06 -11.11 5.49
C ALA A 260 -8.17 -9.58 5.48
N VAL A 261 -7.49 -8.90 6.39
CA VAL A 261 -7.49 -7.42 6.46
C VAL A 261 -6.88 -6.80 5.21
N MET A 262 -5.76 -7.32 4.74
CA MET A 262 -5.14 -6.83 3.50
C MET A 262 -6.03 -7.09 2.28
N ALA A 263 -6.68 -8.27 2.17
CA ALA A 263 -7.62 -8.57 1.10
C ALA A 263 -8.81 -7.60 1.09
N PHE A 264 -9.36 -7.25 2.26
CA PHE A 264 -10.45 -6.29 2.37
C PHE A 264 -9.99 -4.87 1.96
N LEU A 265 -8.87 -4.37 2.48
CA LEU A 265 -8.36 -3.03 2.18
C LEU A 265 -8.03 -2.87 0.69
N TYR A 266 -7.34 -3.86 0.09
CA TYR A 266 -7.04 -3.84 -1.35
C TYR A 266 -8.29 -3.96 -2.20
N SER A 267 -9.23 -4.81 -1.85
CA SER A 267 -10.50 -4.95 -2.60
C SER A 267 -11.29 -3.66 -2.55
N THR A 268 -11.34 -2.99 -1.41
CA THR A 268 -12.01 -1.69 -1.26
C THR A 268 -11.34 -0.63 -2.15
N TYR A 269 -10.01 -0.55 -2.12
CA TYR A 269 -9.26 0.34 -3.01
C TYR A 269 -9.56 0.05 -4.49
N ILE A 270 -9.45 -1.21 -4.92
CA ILE A 270 -9.63 -1.61 -6.32
C ILE A 270 -11.05 -1.28 -6.82
N VAL A 271 -12.08 -1.60 -6.03
CA VAL A 271 -13.47 -1.32 -6.38
C VAL A 271 -13.70 0.20 -6.45
N THR A 272 -13.23 0.95 -5.46
CA THR A 272 -13.34 2.41 -5.44
C THR A 272 -12.65 3.02 -6.66
N TYR A 273 -11.43 2.58 -6.96
CA TYR A 273 -10.67 3.03 -8.12
C TYR A 273 -11.35 2.68 -9.45
N ALA A 274 -11.86 1.46 -9.60
CA ALA A 274 -12.53 1.03 -10.82
C ALA A 274 -13.79 1.87 -11.11
N ILE A 275 -14.60 2.17 -10.09
CA ILE A 275 -15.81 3.00 -10.24
C ILE A 275 -15.43 4.46 -10.48
N ALA A 276 -14.53 5.01 -9.68
CA ALA A 276 -14.16 6.41 -9.74
C ALA A 276 -13.40 6.76 -11.02
N SER A 277 -12.42 5.93 -11.45
CA SER A 277 -11.62 6.21 -12.64
C SER A 277 -12.48 6.28 -13.90
N VAL A 278 -13.47 5.39 -14.05
CA VAL A 278 -14.40 5.42 -15.19
C VAL A 278 -15.33 6.61 -15.12
N SER A 279 -15.95 6.84 -13.96
CA SER A 279 -16.95 7.91 -13.79
C SER A 279 -16.32 9.29 -13.92
N LEU A 280 -15.21 9.52 -13.26
CA LEU A 280 -14.49 10.80 -13.27
C LEU A 280 -13.73 11.02 -14.58
N GLY A 281 -13.20 9.97 -15.21
CA GLY A 281 -12.61 10.04 -16.54
C GLY A 281 -13.64 10.48 -17.58
N THR A 282 -14.82 9.87 -17.58
CA THR A 282 -15.95 10.27 -18.44
C THR A 282 -16.37 11.73 -18.17
N TYR A 283 -16.32 12.17 -16.92
CA TYR A 283 -16.59 13.57 -16.58
C TYR A 283 -15.54 14.52 -17.17
N ILE A 284 -14.26 14.20 -17.06
CA ILE A 284 -13.16 14.98 -17.66
C ILE A 284 -13.36 15.09 -19.18
N ASP A 285 -13.66 13.99 -19.87
CA ASP A 285 -13.86 13.97 -21.32
C ASP A 285 -15.06 14.83 -21.72
N ARG A 286 -16.20 14.73 -21.02
CA ARG A 286 -17.39 15.57 -21.28
C ARG A 286 -17.13 17.07 -21.09
N VAL A 287 -16.33 17.45 -20.08
CA VAL A 287 -15.95 18.85 -19.87
C VAL A 287 -15.04 19.32 -20.98
N SER A 288 -14.07 18.50 -21.38
CA SER A 288 -13.16 18.75 -22.50
C SER A 288 -13.92 19.02 -23.80
N ASP A 289 -14.89 18.15 -24.15
CA ASP A 289 -15.68 18.25 -25.37
C ASP A 289 -16.54 19.53 -25.40
N ARG A 290 -17.03 19.98 -24.24
CA ARG A 290 -17.85 21.18 -24.12
C ARG A 290 -17.05 22.49 -24.13
N HIS A 291 -15.79 22.48 -23.76
CA HIS A 291 -14.97 23.67 -23.53
C HIS A 291 -13.71 23.71 -24.43
N ASN A 292 -13.78 23.17 -25.63
CA ASN A 292 -12.67 23.20 -26.60
C ASN A 292 -11.34 22.70 -26.02
N ASP A 293 -11.34 21.48 -25.48
CA ASP A 293 -10.19 20.82 -24.86
C ASP A 293 -9.69 21.45 -23.53
N GLN A 294 -10.40 22.44 -23.00
CA GLN A 294 -10.07 22.99 -21.68
C GLN A 294 -10.65 22.12 -20.57
N ILE A 295 -9.78 21.62 -19.70
CA ILE A 295 -10.15 20.71 -18.59
C ILE A 295 -9.97 21.32 -17.20
N HIS A 296 -9.65 22.61 -17.07
CA HIS A 296 -9.37 23.27 -15.79
C HIS A 296 -10.52 23.09 -14.78
N GLY A 297 -11.77 23.27 -15.20
CA GLY A 297 -12.96 23.06 -14.36
C GLY A 297 -13.15 21.60 -13.95
N ALA A 298 -12.78 20.65 -14.80
CA ALA A 298 -12.80 19.24 -14.44
C ALA A 298 -11.70 18.92 -13.43
N ILE A 299 -10.47 19.38 -13.66
CA ILE A 299 -9.34 19.19 -12.72
C ILE A 299 -9.61 19.84 -11.37
N LEU A 300 -10.34 20.98 -11.33
CA LEU A 300 -10.79 21.57 -10.07
C LEU A 300 -11.60 20.55 -9.23
N ASN A 301 -12.55 19.87 -9.86
CA ASN A 301 -13.43 18.94 -9.16
C ASN A 301 -12.74 17.59 -8.85
N VAL A 302 -12.12 16.98 -9.87
CA VAL A 302 -11.57 15.63 -9.74
C VAL A 302 -10.15 15.58 -9.12
N GLY A 303 -9.44 16.70 -9.13
CA GLY A 303 -8.16 16.88 -8.46
C GLY A 303 -8.35 17.62 -7.14
N ALA A 304 -8.49 18.96 -7.20
CA ALA A 304 -8.43 19.80 -6.02
C ALA A 304 -9.53 19.50 -4.98
N VAL A 305 -10.80 19.51 -5.36
CA VAL A 305 -11.93 19.29 -4.43
C VAL A 305 -11.92 17.84 -3.93
N GLN A 306 -11.79 16.87 -4.81
CA GLN A 306 -11.74 15.46 -4.42
C GLN A 306 -10.60 15.17 -3.43
N PHE A 307 -9.40 15.66 -3.71
CA PHE A 307 -8.25 15.43 -2.83
C PHE A 307 -8.35 16.19 -1.52
N THR A 308 -9.06 17.33 -1.50
CA THR A 308 -9.40 18.00 -0.23
C THR A 308 -10.33 17.14 0.62
N ILE A 309 -11.34 16.52 0.02
CA ILE A 309 -12.23 15.60 0.74
C ILE A 309 -11.42 14.41 1.29
N ILE A 310 -10.54 13.82 0.47
CA ILE A 310 -9.67 12.72 0.89
C ILE A 310 -8.72 13.17 2.01
N CYS A 311 -8.11 14.34 1.88
CA CYS A 311 -7.26 14.93 2.92
C CYS A 311 -8.00 15.01 4.26
N VAL A 312 -9.23 15.53 4.26
CA VAL A 312 -10.04 15.63 5.48
C VAL A 312 -10.36 14.24 6.04
N LEU A 313 -10.74 13.28 5.20
CA LEU A 313 -11.06 11.91 5.61
C LEU A 313 -9.84 11.20 6.22
N VAL A 314 -8.69 11.26 5.54
CA VAL A 314 -7.45 10.64 6.04
C VAL A 314 -6.98 11.35 7.30
N MET A 315 -6.94 12.68 7.31
CA MET A 315 -6.52 13.46 8.47
C MET A 315 -7.39 13.16 9.70
N THR A 316 -8.71 13.17 9.58
CA THR A 316 -9.63 12.88 10.68
C THR A 316 -9.49 11.45 11.18
N SER A 317 -9.27 10.48 10.29
CA SER A 317 -9.06 9.09 10.67
C SER A 317 -7.81 8.89 11.54
N THR A 318 -6.77 9.69 11.33
CA THR A 318 -5.53 9.59 12.13
C THR A 318 -5.70 9.96 13.60
N PHE A 319 -6.83 10.54 14.00
CA PHE A 319 -7.14 10.87 15.40
C PHE A 319 -8.01 9.80 16.11
N VAL A 320 -8.45 8.77 15.40
CA VAL A 320 -9.27 7.69 15.94
C VAL A 320 -8.50 6.78 16.91
N PRO A 321 -7.23 6.40 16.63
CA PRO A 321 -6.47 5.54 17.55
C PRO A 321 -6.20 6.21 18.91
N LYS A 322 -6.10 5.40 19.96
CA LYS A 322 -5.72 5.89 21.30
C LYS A 322 -4.32 6.53 21.26
N GLY A 323 -4.11 7.64 21.93
CA GLY A 323 -2.82 8.36 21.97
C GLY A 323 -2.48 9.16 20.70
N ALA A 324 -3.30 9.13 19.67
CA ALA A 324 -3.02 9.74 18.37
C ALA A 324 -3.07 11.29 18.33
N PHE A 325 -3.37 11.95 19.44
CA PHE A 325 -3.42 13.43 19.49
C PHE A 325 -2.04 14.09 19.46
N SER A 326 -0.98 13.38 19.88
CA SER A 326 0.39 13.88 19.74
C SER A 326 0.85 13.87 18.27
N LEU A 327 1.88 14.67 17.96
CA LEU A 327 2.43 14.74 16.58
C LEU A 327 3.07 13.42 16.18
N ASN A 328 3.80 12.78 17.10
CA ASN A 328 4.47 11.48 16.93
C ASN A 328 4.08 10.58 18.11
N PRO A 329 2.90 9.94 18.07
CA PRO A 329 2.40 9.15 19.19
C PRO A 329 3.19 7.85 19.36
N GLU A 330 3.39 7.45 20.62
CA GLU A 330 4.09 6.21 21.01
C GLU A 330 3.16 4.98 21.06
N MET A 331 1.99 5.04 20.47
CA MET A 331 0.91 4.03 20.58
C MET A 331 1.24 2.63 20.02
N LEU A 332 2.47 2.39 19.62
CA LEU A 332 2.93 1.12 19.02
C LEU A 332 4.09 0.50 19.79
N ASN A 333 4.28 0.84 21.09
CA ASN A 333 5.16 0.07 21.93
C ASN A 333 4.59 -1.35 22.11
N GLU A 334 5.47 -2.35 22.16
CA GLU A 334 5.05 -3.77 22.29
C GLU A 334 4.25 -3.98 23.58
N GLU A 335 4.57 -3.24 24.63
CA GLU A 335 3.88 -3.27 25.95
C GLU A 335 2.44 -2.72 25.86
N ASP A 336 2.22 -1.62 25.13
CA ASP A 336 0.87 -1.04 24.96
C ASP A 336 -0.06 -1.95 24.13
N LEU A 337 0.52 -2.74 23.21
CA LEU A 337 -0.23 -3.73 22.44
C LEU A 337 -0.74 -4.89 23.33
N ASP A 338 0.05 -5.30 24.32
CA ASP A 338 -0.35 -6.37 25.24
C ASP A 338 -1.41 -5.88 26.25
N THR A 339 -1.29 -4.65 26.75
CA THR A 339 -2.28 -4.02 27.65
C THR A 339 -3.61 -3.78 26.96
N ASP A 340 -3.60 -3.28 25.71
CA ASP A 340 -4.85 -3.06 24.93
C ASP A 340 -5.56 -4.38 24.60
N LEU A 341 -4.84 -5.49 24.45
CA LEU A 341 -5.43 -6.82 24.23
C LEU A 341 -6.02 -7.38 25.53
N GLU A 342 -5.40 -7.15 26.69
CA GLU A 342 -5.93 -7.56 27.98
C GLU A 342 -7.20 -6.76 28.34
N ASP A 343 -7.29 -5.49 28.01
CA ASP A 343 -8.48 -4.64 28.25
C ASP A 343 -9.65 -5.00 27.30
N GLU A 344 -9.37 -5.40 26.04
CA GLU A 344 -10.41 -5.83 25.10
C GLU A 344 -10.90 -7.28 25.39
N ASP A 345 -10.04 -8.15 25.93
CA ASP A 345 -10.42 -9.51 26.35
C ASP A 345 -11.29 -9.50 27.62
N LEU A 346 -11.26 -8.42 28.42
CA LEU A 346 -12.18 -8.22 29.55
C LEU A 346 -13.60 -7.83 29.11
N GLU A 347 -13.78 -7.31 27.89
CA GLU A 347 -15.08 -7.13 27.26
C GLU A 347 -15.45 -8.41 26.47
N TYR A 348 -15.71 -9.44 27.22
CA TYR A 348 -16.09 -10.81 26.93
C TYR A 348 -16.56 -11.14 25.51
N VAL A 349 -15.71 -11.87 24.76
CA VAL A 349 -16.14 -12.74 23.66
C VAL A 349 -15.92 -14.20 24.08
N PRO A 350 -16.96 -14.99 24.33
CA PRO A 350 -16.79 -16.37 24.79
C PRO A 350 -16.09 -17.21 23.73
N GLY A 351 -14.93 -17.78 24.03
CA GLY A 351 -14.34 -18.88 23.28
C GLY A 351 -12.89 -18.75 22.79
N VAL A 352 -12.11 -17.77 23.22
CA VAL A 352 -10.68 -17.72 22.88
C VAL A 352 -9.83 -18.02 24.11
N HIS A 353 -9.29 -19.22 24.17
CA HIS A 353 -8.26 -19.57 25.15
C HIS A 353 -6.90 -19.07 24.66
N ALA A 354 -6.27 -18.17 25.44
CA ALA A 354 -4.91 -17.73 25.24
C ALA A 354 -3.92 -18.90 25.38
N LYS A 355 -3.43 -19.46 24.28
CA LYS A 355 -2.34 -20.45 24.25
C LYS A 355 -0.94 -19.82 24.34
N GLY A 356 -0.83 -18.50 24.53
CA GLY A 356 0.44 -17.78 24.51
C GLY A 356 1.28 -17.83 25.79
N LYS A 357 0.70 -18.15 26.95
CA LYS A 357 1.40 -18.04 28.25
C LYS A 357 2.39 -19.18 28.55
N GLN A 358 2.22 -20.36 27.97
CA GLN A 358 3.07 -21.52 28.29
C GLN A 358 4.45 -21.55 27.60
N SER A 359 4.62 -20.81 26.51
CA SER A 359 5.90 -20.79 25.76
C SER A 359 6.94 -19.83 26.37
N TYR A 360 6.51 -18.74 27.00
CA TYR A 360 7.42 -17.74 27.57
C TYR A 360 8.01 -18.15 28.92
N GLU A 361 7.20 -18.77 29.80
CA GLU A 361 7.70 -19.24 31.10
C GLU A 361 8.74 -20.38 31.00
N SER A 362 8.66 -21.21 29.97
CA SER A 362 9.65 -22.27 29.73
C SER A 362 11.02 -21.73 29.27
N HIS A 363 11.05 -20.61 28.52
CA HIS A 363 12.30 -19.98 28.11
C HIS A 363 12.99 -19.19 29.23
N GLU A 364 12.23 -18.60 30.12
CA GLU A 364 12.80 -17.85 31.27
C GLU A 364 13.36 -18.78 32.35
N MET A 365 12.75 -19.96 32.58
CA MET A 365 13.29 -20.96 33.50
C MET A 365 14.58 -21.63 32.98
N VAL A 366 14.67 -21.85 31.66
CA VAL A 366 15.91 -22.41 31.07
C VAL A 366 17.04 -21.37 31.07
N SER A 367 16.75 -20.09 30.91
CA SER A 367 17.75 -19.01 30.97
C SER A 367 18.29 -18.83 32.40
N ARG A 368 17.47 -18.97 33.45
CA ARG A 368 17.88 -18.86 34.86
C ARG A 368 18.66 -20.09 35.38
N ALA A 369 18.40 -21.26 34.79
CA ALA A 369 19.15 -22.46 35.14
C ALA A 369 20.58 -22.45 34.57
N ASN A 370 20.81 -21.84 33.41
CA ASN A 370 22.15 -21.75 32.80
C ASN A 370 23.03 -20.60 33.32
N SER A 371 22.50 -19.74 34.18
CA SER A 371 23.27 -18.65 34.83
C SER A 371 23.70 -18.96 36.27
N ALA A 372 23.45 -20.19 36.74
CA ALA A 372 23.76 -20.65 38.10
C ALA A 372 24.82 -21.79 38.13
N GLU A 373 25.43 -22.12 36.98
CA GLU A 373 26.64 -22.88 36.85
C GLU A 373 27.80 -21.99 36.34
#